data_ad30404a8f045559260a4376ff25fc18
#
_entry.id   ad30404a8f045559260a4376ff25fc18
#
_cell.length_a   1.000
_cell.length_b   1.000
_cell.length_c   1.000
_cell.angle_alpha   90.00
_cell.angle_beta   90.00
_cell.angle_gamma   90.00
#
_symmetry.space_group_name_H-M   'P 1'
#
loop_
_entity.id
_entity.type
_entity.pdbx_description
1 polymer ?
#
loop_
_entity_poly.entity_id
_entity_poly.type
_entity_poly.pdbx_seq_one_letter_code
_entity_poly.pdbx_strand_id
1 'polypeptide(L)'
;MARRRKKKNNSRKIWFVLILLCAVSLLGWKIWTSDEVQMRFVYMWPYQGEILEYSGKNKIDPFLVAAVIKNESNFDRKAVSKVGAIGLMQIMPDTGAWIAEQMGIKNFDPQDLYRTDANIR
;
A
#
# COMPACT_ATOMS: atom_id res chain seq x y z
N MET A 1 -33.72 54.08 35.84
CA MET A 1 -32.44 53.38 35.89
C MET A 1 -32.39 52.24 34.90
N ALA A 2 -31.68 52.38 33.76
CA ALA A 2 -31.62 51.37 32.72
C ALA A 2 -30.41 50.46 32.94
N ARG A 3 -30.66 49.21 33.21
CA ARG A 3 -29.67 48.17 33.44
C ARG A 3 -29.04 47.74 32.10
N ARG A 4 -27.85 48.28 31.72
CA ARG A 4 -27.08 47.85 30.55
C ARG A 4 -26.68 46.38 30.72
N ARG A 5 -27.33 45.44 30.00
CA ARG A 5 -26.91 44.06 29.89
C ARG A 5 -25.57 44.01 29.17
N LYS A 6 -24.51 43.62 29.86
CA LYS A 6 -23.19 43.31 29.27
C LYS A 6 -23.33 42.18 28.28
N LYS A 7 -23.22 42.51 26.99
CA LYS A 7 -23.22 41.51 25.91
C LYS A 7 -21.96 40.62 26.09
N LYS A 8 -22.16 39.44 26.64
CA LYS A 8 -21.07 38.51 26.96
C LYS A 8 -20.34 38.19 25.64
N ASN A 9 -19.04 38.38 25.61
CA ASN A 9 -18.20 38.30 24.42
C ASN A 9 -18.07 36.83 23.95
N ASN A 10 -19.04 36.31 23.20
CA ASN A 10 -19.06 34.95 22.64
C ASN A 10 -18.13 34.83 21.42
N SER A 11 -17.65 35.98 20.87
CA SER A 11 -16.82 35.98 19.66
C SER A 11 -15.51 35.19 19.86
N ARG A 12 -14.85 35.33 21.02
CA ARG A 12 -13.62 34.59 21.34
C ARG A 12 -13.87 33.08 21.37
N LYS A 13 -14.98 32.62 21.92
CA LYS A 13 -15.35 31.21 21.94
C LYS A 13 -15.64 30.68 20.53
N ILE A 14 -16.31 31.49 19.71
CA ILE A 14 -16.59 31.13 18.32
C ILE A 14 -15.28 31.00 17.54
N TRP A 15 -14.35 31.93 17.69
CA TRP A 15 -13.03 31.85 17.06
C TRP A 15 -12.23 30.61 17.50
N PHE A 16 -12.25 30.26 18.80
CA PHE A 16 -11.62 29.03 19.29
C PHE A 16 -12.23 27.77 18.67
N VAL A 17 -13.56 27.70 18.54
CA VAL A 17 -14.24 26.58 17.90
C VAL A 17 -13.89 26.50 16.41
N LEU A 18 -13.84 27.61 15.70
CA LEU A 18 -13.47 27.64 14.27
C LEU A 18 -12.03 27.20 14.05
N ILE A 19 -11.10 27.64 14.88
CA ILE A 19 -9.68 27.22 14.84
C ILE A 19 -9.57 25.71 15.11
N LEU A 20 -10.28 25.21 16.11
CA LEU A 20 -10.29 23.79 16.44
C LEU A 20 -10.84 22.95 15.27
N LEU A 21 -11.95 23.37 14.68
CA LEU A 21 -12.54 22.69 13.51
C LEU A 21 -11.58 22.70 12.31
N CYS A 22 -10.91 23.82 12.08
CA CYS A 22 -9.91 23.94 11.01
C CYS A 22 -8.71 22.99 11.27
N ALA A 23 -8.21 22.94 12.51
CA ALA A 23 -7.12 22.05 12.90
C ALA A 23 -7.50 20.56 12.74
N VAL A 24 -8.71 20.19 13.18
CA VAL A 24 -9.23 18.82 13.02
C VAL A 24 -9.40 18.46 11.54
N SER A 25 -9.90 19.39 10.73
CA SER A 25 -10.06 19.19 9.28
C SER A 25 -8.71 19.00 8.59
N LEU A 26 -7.70 19.80 8.94
CA LEU A 26 -6.34 19.67 8.40
C LEU A 26 -5.67 18.35 8.83
N LEU A 27 -5.88 17.95 10.08
CA LEU A 27 -5.36 16.68 10.58
C LEU A 27 -6.03 15.49 9.88
N GLY A 28 -7.36 15.55 9.72
CA GLY A 28 -8.13 14.55 8.97
C GLY A 28 -7.69 14.46 7.51
N TRP A 29 -7.46 15.60 6.86
CA TRP A 29 -6.92 15.66 5.50
C TRP A 29 -5.53 15.01 5.41
N LYS A 30 -4.63 15.35 6.35
CA LYS A 30 -3.28 14.79 6.39
C LYS A 30 -3.28 13.26 6.61
N ILE A 31 -4.16 12.77 7.50
CA ILE A 31 -4.34 11.33 7.72
C ILE A 31 -4.90 10.67 6.47
N TRP A 32 -5.92 11.25 5.85
CA TRP A 32 -6.56 10.71 4.64
C TRP A 32 -5.62 10.64 3.44
N THR A 33 -4.70 11.62 3.31
CA THR A 33 -3.70 11.66 2.23
C THR A 33 -2.41 10.90 2.58
N SER A 34 -2.34 10.24 3.74
CA SER A 34 -1.18 9.41 4.06
C SER A 34 -1.20 8.13 3.22
N ASP A 35 -0.02 7.73 2.72
CA ASP A 35 0.14 6.55 1.88
C ASP A 35 -0.38 5.28 2.56
N GLU A 36 -0.18 5.15 3.88
CA GLU A 36 -0.66 4.02 4.68
C GLU A 36 -2.20 3.90 4.68
N VAL A 37 -2.91 5.03 4.83
CA VAL A 37 -4.38 5.04 4.81
C VAL A 37 -4.90 4.79 3.40
N GLN A 38 -4.30 5.40 2.41
CA GLN A 38 -4.70 5.18 1.02
C GLN A 38 -4.46 3.73 0.59
N MET A 39 -3.31 3.14 0.92
CA MET A 39 -3.02 1.74 0.65
C MET A 39 -4.03 0.80 1.29
N ARG A 40 -4.44 1.08 2.54
CA ARG A 40 -5.31 0.20 3.31
C ARG A 40 -6.79 0.32 2.96
N PHE A 41 -7.27 1.51 2.58
CA PHE A 41 -8.70 1.79 2.44
C PHE A 41 -9.14 2.18 1.03
N VAL A 42 -8.26 2.77 0.23
CA VAL A 42 -8.58 3.24 -1.12
C VAL A 42 -8.12 2.25 -2.18
N TYR A 43 -6.93 1.67 -2.01
CA TYR A 43 -6.36 0.71 -2.94
C TYR A 43 -6.38 -0.70 -2.34
N MET A 44 -7.56 -1.33 -2.33
CA MET A 44 -7.68 -2.75 -1.97
C MET A 44 -7.31 -3.60 -3.19
N TRP A 45 -6.06 -4.06 -3.24
CA TRP A 45 -5.63 -5.04 -4.24
C TRP A 45 -5.34 -6.40 -3.59
N PRO A 46 -5.39 -7.49 -4.34
CA PRO A 46 -5.00 -8.81 -3.85
C PRO A 46 -3.54 -8.83 -3.40
N TYR A 47 -3.23 -9.68 -2.43
CA TYR A 47 -1.86 -9.92 -1.92
C TYR A 47 -1.19 -8.68 -1.29
N GLN A 48 -1.99 -7.75 -0.78
CA GLN A 48 -1.48 -6.50 -0.18
C GLN A 48 -0.48 -6.75 0.96
N GLY A 49 -0.73 -7.79 1.78
CA GLY A 49 0.15 -8.15 2.89
C GLY A 49 1.56 -8.49 2.42
N GLU A 50 1.68 -9.38 1.46
CA GLU A 50 2.96 -9.82 0.89
C GLU A 50 3.66 -8.70 0.14
N ILE A 51 2.92 -7.89 -0.62
CA ILE A 51 3.46 -6.74 -1.35
C ILE A 51 4.07 -5.75 -0.36
N LEU A 52 3.35 -5.37 0.71
CA LEU A 52 3.86 -4.44 1.73
C LEU A 52 5.09 -5.00 2.46
N GLU A 53 5.06 -6.30 2.82
CA GLU A 53 6.15 -6.94 3.52
C GLU A 53 7.44 -6.94 2.70
N TYR A 54 7.39 -7.44 1.45
CA TYR A 54 8.59 -7.55 0.62
C TYR A 54 9.06 -6.20 0.06
N SER A 55 8.14 -5.28 -0.23
CA SER A 55 8.49 -3.91 -0.59
C SER A 55 9.23 -3.20 0.54
N GLY A 56 8.74 -3.34 1.78
CA GLY A 56 9.38 -2.76 2.96
C GLY A 56 10.78 -3.34 3.22
N LYS A 57 10.96 -4.67 3.10
CA LYS A 57 12.25 -5.34 3.25
C LYS A 57 13.28 -4.88 2.23
N ASN A 58 12.84 -4.64 0.99
CA ASN A 58 13.71 -4.27 -0.13
C ASN A 58 13.76 -2.75 -0.38
N LYS A 59 13.05 -1.94 0.43
CA LYS A 59 12.95 -0.46 0.28
C LYS A 59 12.46 -0.03 -1.11
N ILE A 60 11.50 -0.78 -1.65
CA ILE A 60 10.84 -0.52 -2.94
C ILE A 60 9.45 0.06 -2.64
N ASP A 61 8.98 0.96 -3.49
CA ASP A 61 7.61 1.49 -3.42
C ASP A 61 6.59 0.36 -3.65
N PRO A 62 5.69 0.05 -2.69
CA PRO A 62 4.70 -0.99 -2.84
C PRO A 62 3.70 -0.74 -3.97
N PHE A 63 3.43 0.53 -4.33
CA PHE A 63 2.60 0.85 -5.48
C PHE A 63 3.27 0.46 -6.80
N LEU A 64 4.59 0.61 -6.88
CA LEU A 64 5.36 0.16 -8.04
C LEU A 64 5.26 -1.36 -8.17
N VAL A 65 5.44 -2.12 -7.09
CA VAL A 65 5.32 -3.59 -7.11
C VAL A 65 3.90 -4.01 -7.52
N ALA A 66 2.87 -3.38 -6.95
CA ALA A 66 1.48 -3.65 -7.31
C ALA A 66 1.18 -3.32 -8.79
N ALA A 67 1.74 -2.23 -9.32
CA ALA A 67 1.59 -1.85 -10.72
C ALA A 67 2.25 -2.86 -11.67
N VAL A 68 3.42 -3.38 -11.31
CA VAL A 68 4.10 -4.45 -12.07
C VAL A 68 3.23 -5.71 -12.07
N ILE A 69 2.78 -6.19 -10.90
CA ILE A 69 1.91 -7.36 -10.79
C ILE A 69 0.61 -7.18 -11.59
N LYS A 70 0.02 -5.99 -11.53
CA LYS A 70 -1.17 -5.67 -12.32
C LYS A 70 -0.93 -5.79 -13.81
N ASN A 71 0.20 -5.31 -14.29
CA ASN A 71 0.56 -5.35 -15.71
C ASN A 71 0.94 -6.74 -16.18
N GLU A 72 1.69 -7.50 -15.37
CA GLU A 72 2.23 -8.81 -15.73
C GLU A 72 1.16 -9.93 -15.70
N SER A 73 0.32 -9.94 -14.67
CA SER A 73 -0.63 -11.05 -14.46
C SER A 73 -2.06 -10.61 -14.15
N ASN A 74 -2.32 -9.32 -14.03
CA ASN A 74 -3.59 -8.82 -13.47
C ASN A 74 -3.92 -9.45 -12.10
N PHE A 75 -2.91 -9.69 -11.25
CA PHE A 75 -2.99 -10.37 -9.96
C PHE A 75 -3.39 -11.86 -10.04
N ASP A 76 -3.23 -12.50 -11.20
CA ASP A 76 -3.44 -13.94 -11.30
C ASP A 76 -2.15 -14.71 -10.98
N ARG A 77 -2.09 -15.31 -9.79
CA ARG A 77 -0.95 -16.12 -9.35
C ARG A 77 -0.72 -17.39 -10.17
N LYS A 78 -1.73 -17.80 -10.95
CA LYS A 78 -1.66 -18.99 -11.83
C LYS A 78 -1.35 -18.64 -13.27
N ALA A 79 -1.15 -17.35 -13.57
CA ALA A 79 -0.85 -16.91 -14.92
C ALA A 79 0.41 -17.60 -15.46
N VAL A 80 0.32 -18.06 -16.70
CA VAL A 80 1.45 -18.61 -17.46
C VAL A 80 1.44 -17.98 -18.84
N SER A 81 2.55 -17.35 -19.22
CA SER A 81 2.68 -16.74 -20.54
C SER A 81 2.97 -17.80 -21.62
N LYS A 82 2.83 -17.39 -22.88
CA LYS A 82 3.16 -18.27 -24.05
C LYS A 82 4.64 -18.68 -24.06
N VAL A 83 5.51 -17.92 -23.43
CA VAL A 83 6.96 -18.20 -23.34
C VAL A 83 7.35 -18.89 -22.04
N GLY A 84 6.37 -19.21 -21.16
CA GLY A 84 6.61 -19.96 -19.93
C GLY A 84 6.90 -19.12 -18.69
N ALA A 85 6.68 -17.81 -18.72
CA ALA A 85 6.76 -16.98 -17.51
C ALA A 85 5.60 -17.31 -16.57
N ILE A 86 5.83 -17.34 -15.25
CA ILE A 86 4.92 -17.89 -14.25
C ILE A 86 4.60 -16.86 -13.16
N GLY A 87 3.32 -16.81 -12.79
CA GLY A 87 2.79 -16.20 -11.58
C GLY A 87 2.65 -14.69 -11.63
N LEU A 88 2.58 -14.08 -10.45
CA LEU A 88 2.21 -12.67 -10.27
C LEU A 88 3.12 -11.69 -11.02
N MET A 89 4.43 -11.91 -10.95
CA MET A 89 5.44 -11.06 -11.60
C MET A 89 6.01 -11.67 -12.89
N GLN A 90 5.38 -12.72 -13.42
CA GLN A 90 5.75 -13.39 -14.68
C GLN A 90 7.25 -13.73 -14.74
N ILE A 91 7.72 -14.47 -13.76
CA ILE A 91 9.12 -14.87 -13.64
C ILE A 91 9.38 -16.10 -14.51
N MET A 92 10.42 -16.07 -15.33
CA MET A 92 10.87 -17.25 -16.08
C MET A 92 11.49 -18.25 -15.11
N PRO A 93 11.27 -19.57 -15.31
CA PRO A 93 11.82 -20.63 -14.45
C PRO A 93 13.33 -20.52 -14.24
N ASP A 94 14.11 -20.26 -15.28
CA ASP A 94 15.56 -20.12 -15.20
C ASP A 94 15.97 -18.88 -14.38
N THR A 95 15.21 -17.79 -14.53
CA THR A 95 15.41 -16.58 -13.71
C THR A 95 15.10 -16.85 -12.24
N GLY A 96 13.99 -17.57 -11.98
CA GLY A 96 13.62 -17.99 -10.62
C GLY A 96 14.69 -18.85 -9.97
N ALA A 97 15.24 -19.82 -10.71
CA ALA A 97 16.34 -20.67 -10.24
C ALA A 97 17.60 -19.86 -9.91
N TRP A 98 17.99 -18.93 -10.77
CA TRP A 98 19.12 -18.04 -10.54
C TRP A 98 18.92 -17.14 -9.29
N ILE A 99 17.71 -16.54 -9.14
CA ILE A 99 17.37 -15.74 -7.96
C ILE A 99 17.45 -16.61 -6.69
N ALA A 100 16.88 -17.81 -6.72
CA ALA A 100 16.90 -18.73 -5.59
C ALA A 100 18.34 -19.08 -5.16
N GLU A 101 19.24 -19.31 -6.12
CA GLU A 101 20.66 -19.53 -5.85
C GLU A 101 21.31 -18.33 -5.17
N GLN A 102 21.07 -17.09 -5.69
CA GLN A 102 21.60 -15.86 -5.08
C GLN A 102 21.08 -15.63 -3.65
N MET A 103 19.86 -16.08 -3.36
CA MET A 103 19.24 -16.01 -2.03
C MET A 103 19.61 -17.17 -1.13
N GLY A 104 20.40 -18.13 -1.59
CA GLY A 104 20.77 -19.33 -0.83
C GLY A 104 19.61 -20.29 -0.59
N ILE A 105 18.55 -20.22 -1.39
CA ILE A 105 17.40 -21.12 -1.31
C ILE A 105 17.78 -22.44 -1.96
N LYS A 106 17.81 -23.50 -1.14
CA LYS A 106 18.08 -24.85 -1.62
C LYS A 106 16.80 -25.50 -2.12
N ASN A 107 16.93 -26.32 -3.18
CA ASN A 107 15.84 -27.13 -3.76
C ASN A 107 14.68 -26.27 -4.31
N PHE A 108 14.99 -25.18 -5.02
CA PHE A 108 14.00 -24.42 -5.77
C PHE A 108 13.34 -25.31 -6.84
N ASP A 109 12.03 -25.29 -6.88
CA ASP A 109 11.22 -25.88 -7.95
C ASP A 109 10.50 -24.77 -8.73
N PRO A 110 10.46 -24.79 -10.05
CA PRO A 110 9.64 -23.84 -10.84
C PRO A 110 8.18 -23.76 -10.38
N GLN A 111 7.63 -24.81 -9.79
CA GLN A 111 6.29 -24.79 -9.17
C GLN A 111 6.18 -23.83 -7.99
N ASP A 112 7.29 -23.48 -7.34
CA ASP A 112 7.30 -22.48 -6.26
C ASP A 112 6.88 -21.09 -6.77
N LEU A 113 7.06 -20.79 -8.06
CA LEU A 113 6.65 -19.52 -8.66
C LEU A 113 5.13 -19.31 -8.69
N TYR A 114 4.32 -20.32 -8.44
CA TYR A 114 2.87 -20.18 -8.22
C TYR A 114 2.52 -19.73 -6.79
N ARG A 115 3.48 -19.73 -5.89
CA ARG A 115 3.29 -19.26 -4.52
C ARG A 115 3.53 -17.76 -4.47
N THR A 116 2.61 -17.05 -3.83
CA THR A 116 2.66 -15.57 -3.72
C THR A 116 3.95 -15.08 -3.10
N ASP A 117 4.34 -15.70 -1.97
CA ASP A 117 5.55 -15.33 -1.22
C ASP A 117 6.84 -15.56 -2.02
N ALA A 118 6.92 -16.63 -2.78
CA ALA A 118 8.10 -16.93 -3.61
C ALA A 118 8.19 -16.02 -4.84
N ASN A 119 7.05 -15.63 -5.39
CA ASN A 119 6.99 -14.85 -6.62
C ASN A 119 7.21 -13.35 -6.42
N ILE A 120 6.84 -12.80 -5.23
CA ILE A 120 6.98 -11.36 -4.90
C ILE A 120 8.27 -11.06 -4.12
N ARG A 121 8.90 -12.07 -3.50
CA ARG A 121 10.11 -11.90 -2.68
C ARG A 121 11.25 -11.26 -3.43
#